data_7c4f90c948721ed280984802bdeddc54
#
_entry.id   7c4f90c948721ed280984802bdeddc54
#
_cell.length_a   1.000
_cell.length_b   1.000
_cell.length_c   1.000
_cell.angle_alpha   90.00
_cell.angle_beta   90.00
_cell.angle_gamma   90.00
#
_symmetry.space_group_name_H-M   'P 1'
#
loop_
_entity.id
_entity.type
_entity.pdbx_description
1 polymer ?
#
loop_
_entity_poly.entity_id
_entity_poly.type
_entity_poly.pdbx_seq_one_letter_code
_entity_poly.pdbx_strand_id
1 'polypeptide(L)'
;SRRVLNFTLGSGYTWISEKPQFNLGATWGQRFFDDKLGVMASASYQYAPGGSDNVEYEYVEKDNEVNLKEAQVRQYYVTRERQSYSLSLDYKFNSLNKISFKGIYNRRNDWENRYRISYKKLNSSKLKDQSIVLQTKAGSDDNKGARLERQQTMDFTLDGEHYIGNLKIDWAGSYSRATEDRPNERYIGLKLKGSDSFNIGESFQDVFNKHPYSTLAIPSLDDDGAGWKLDEFSNSDQSIVENEYKGRLNFTLPITQGRYGTKLKFGAKYTYKDKSRETQYFDYTDAADKYLGNWQQNLVSEVRDGFMPGSMFPIGTKSISTVPTDKKCWTKKQATIRPSSR
;
A
#
# COMPACT_ATOMS: atom_id res chain seq x y z
N SER A 1 32.41 -20.20 21.50
CA SER A 1 31.31 -19.29 21.09
C SER A 1 30.33 -19.99 20.16
N ARG A 2 29.03 -19.80 20.38
CA ARG A 2 27.99 -20.46 19.56
C ARG A 2 27.81 -19.67 18.26
N ARG A 3 28.04 -20.31 17.12
CA ARG A 3 27.72 -19.77 15.78
C ARG A 3 26.26 -20.11 15.46
N VAL A 4 25.51 -19.13 14.95
CA VAL A 4 24.16 -19.31 14.42
C VAL A 4 24.23 -19.13 12.90
N LEU A 5 23.63 -20.07 12.15
CA LEU A 5 23.49 -20.00 10.70
C LEU A 5 22.16 -20.65 10.35
N ASN A 6 21.22 -19.85 9.85
CA ASN A 6 19.91 -20.31 9.43
C ASN A 6 19.64 -19.87 8.00
N PHE A 7 19.08 -20.76 7.20
CA PHE A 7 18.57 -20.46 5.87
C PHE A 7 17.10 -20.83 5.79
N THR A 8 16.33 -20.00 5.11
CA THR A 8 14.94 -20.26 4.77
C THR A 8 14.79 -20.20 3.27
N LEU A 9 14.21 -21.25 2.69
CA LEU A 9 13.83 -21.33 1.29
C LEU A 9 12.38 -21.79 1.22
N GLY A 10 11.53 -20.97 0.66
CA GLY A 10 10.13 -21.30 0.43
C GLY A 10 9.74 -20.98 -1.01
N SER A 11 8.93 -21.83 -1.60
CA SER A 11 8.34 -21.63 -2.94
C SER A 11 6.88 -22.09 -2.90
N GLY A 12 6.08 -21.50 -3.76
CA GLY A 12 4.68 -21.84 -3.93
C GLY A 12 4.16 -21.34 -5.26
N TYR A 13 2.90 -21.58 -5.53
CA TYR A 13 2.21 -21.13 -6.72
C TYR A 13 0.89 -20.47 -6.34
N THR A 14 0.63 -19.28 -6.89
CA THR A 14 -0.60 -18.54 -6.66
C THR A 14 -1.52 -18.72 -7.87
N TRP A 15 -2.57 -19.51 -7.70
CA TRP A 15 -3.51 -19.87 -8.77
C TRP A 15 -4.24 -18.64 -9.34
N ILE A 16 -4.60 -17.68 -8.50
CA ILE A 16 -5.34 -16.50 -8.91
C ILE A 16 -4.55 -15.58 -9.84
N SER A 17 -3.23 -15.56 -9.73
CA SER A 17 -2.33 -14.79 -10.59
C SER A 17 -1.53 -15.66 -11.56
N GLU A 18 -1.66 -16.99 -11.46
CA GLU A 18 -0.95 -17.98 -12.29
C GLU A 18 0.57 -17.79 -12.29
N LYS A 19 1.13 -17.44 -11.12
CA LYS A 19 2.56 -17.11 -10.99
C LYS A 19 3.19 -17.83 -9.79
N PRO A 20 4.48 -18.21 -9.89
CA PRO A 20 5.23 -18.71 -8.75
C PRO A 20 5.51 -17.61 -7.73
N GLN A 21 5.62 -17.99 -6.47
CA GLN A 21 6.06 -17.14 -5.37
C GLN A 21 7.31 -17.70 -4.71
N PHE A 22 8.10 -16.81 -4.10
CA PHE A 22 9.37 -17.17 -3.47
C PHE A 22 9.54 -16.46 -2.14
N ASN A 23 10.14 -17.17 -1.17
CA ASN A 23 10.55 -16.63 0.11
C ASN A 23 11.95 -17.13 0.44
N LEU A 24 12.89 -16.21 0.56
CA LEU A 24 14.30 -16.49 0.83
C LEU A 24 14.71 -15.77 2.10
N GLY A 25 15.50 -16.41 2.95
CA GLY A 25 16.03 -15.78 4.15
C GLY A 25 17.35 -16.39 4.55
N ALA A 26 18.21 -15.57 5.14
CA ALA A 26 19.46 -16.00 5.75
C ALA A 26 19.68 -15.20 7.04
N THR A 27 20.13 -15.90 8.08
CA THR A 27 20.54 -15.29 9.34
C THR A 27 21.90 -15.88 9.75
N TRP A 28 22.82 -15.01 10.04
CA TRP A 28 24.12 -15.38 10.55
C TRP A 28 24.40 -14.62 11.85
N GLY A 29 25.01 -15.30 12.81
CA GLY A 29 25.43 -14.69 14.07
C GLY A 29 26.62 -15.40 14.68
N GLN A 30 27.51 -14.64 15.26
CA GLN A 30 28.70 -15.17 15.93
C GLN A 30 29.20 -14.16 16.99
N ARG A 31 29.89 -14.69 18.00
CA ARG A 31 30.62 -13.88 18.97
C ARG A 31 32.15 -14.00 18.71
N PHE A 32 32.85 -12.88 18.96
CA PHE A 32 34.26 -12.70 18.74
C PHE A 32 34.92 -12.14 20.00
N PHE A 33 36.26 -12.22 20.07
CA PHE A 33 37.09 -11.63 21.13
C PHE A 33 36.64 -12.10 22.54
N ASP A 34 36.69 -13.40 22.77
CA ASP A 34 36.25 -14.03 24.03
C ASP A 34 34.85 -13.59 24.46
N ASP A 35 33.91 -13.67 23.50
CA ASP A 35 32.50 -13.30 23.65
C ASP A 35 32.22 -11.80 23.95
N LYS A 36 33.22 -10.93 23.75
CA LYS A 36 33.05 -9.49 23.94
C LYS A 36 32.21 -8.84 22.83
N LEU A 37 32.44 -9.22 21.57
CA LEU A 37 31.70 -8.70 20.43
C LEU A 37 30.69 -9.75 19.93
N GLY A 38 29.42 -9.40 19.99
CA GLY A 38 28.35 -10.15 19.31
C GLY A 38 27.97 -9.47 18.00
N VAL A 39 27.87 -10.25 16.94
CA VAL A 39 27.39 -9.82 15.62
C VAL A 39 26.27 -10.74 15.19
N MET A 40 25.16 -10.15 14.76
CA MET A 40 24.07 -10.87 14.11
C MET A 40 23.58 -10.08 12.90
N ALA A 41 23.51 -10.73 11.75
CA ALA A 41 22.99 -10.15 10.51
C ALA A 41 21.93 -11.06 9.92
N SER A 42 20.86 -10.47 9.38
CA SER A 42 19.87 -11.21 8.61
C SER A 42 19.43 -10.46 7.37
N ALA A 43 19.07 -11.22 6.35
CA ALA A 43 18.48 -10.72 5.11
C ALA A 43 17.34 -11.62 4.70
N SER A 44 16.27 -11.03 4.17
CA SER A 44 15.17 -11.77 3.57
C SER A 44 14.66 -11.08 2.32
N TYR A 45 14.17 -11.91 1.39
CA TYR A 45 13.51 -11.49 0.17
C TYR A 45 12.24 -12.31 -0.02
N GLN A 46 11.15 -11.63 -0.34
CA GLN A 46 9.89 -12.26 -0.68
C GLN A 46 9.34 -11.68 -2.00
N TYR A 47 8.97 -12.57 -2.91
CA TYR A 47 8.20 -12.27 -4.10
C TYR A 47 6.86 -13.01 -4.00
N ALA A 48 5.77 -12.24 -3.94
CA ALA A 48 4.42 -12.76 -3.72
C ALA A 48 3.44 -12.11 -4.72
N PRO A 49 3.28 -12.71 -5.91
CA PRO A 49 2.22 -12.34 -6.82
C PRO A 49 0.88 -12.86 -6.27
N GLY A 50 -0.18 -12.08 -6.42
CA GLY A 50 -1.50 -12.39 -5.92
C GLY A 50 -2.59 -11.70 -6.73
N GLY A 51 -3.78 -11.80 -6.23
CA GLY A 51 -4.96 -11.13 -6.74
C GLY A 51 -6.14 -11.38 -5.81
N SER A 52 -7.22 -10.70 -6.08
CA SER A 52 -8.49 -10.97 -5.40
C SER A 52 -9.65 -10.56 -6.26
N ASP A 53 -10.73 -11.31 -6.12
CA ASP A 53 -12.05 -10.96 -6.61
C ASP A 53 -12.85 -10.47 -5.41
N ASN A 54 -13.50 -9.34 -5.55
CA ASN A 54 -14.14 -8.65 -4.43
C ASN A 54 -15.46 -8.03 -4.86
N VAL A 55 -16.48 -8.14 -4.00
CA VAL A 55 -17.76 -7.48 -4.15
C VAL A 55 -18.00 -6.61 -2.93
N GLU A 56 -18.44 -5.38 -3.14
CA GLU A 56 -18.75 -4.44 -2.07
C GLU A 56 -20.11 -3.80 -2.32
N TYR A 57 -20.91 -3.71 -1.26
CA TYR A 57 -22.22 -3.08 -1.28
C TYR A 57 -22.25 -1.91 -0.31
N GLU A 58 -22.79 -0.77 -0.77
CA GLU A 58 -23.06 0.40 0.07
C GLU A 58 -24.58 0.54 0.22
N TYR A 59 -25.04 0.58 1.45
CA TYR A 59 -26.43 0.76 1.80
C TYR A 59 -26.68 2.16 2.36
N VAL A 60 -27.92 2.63 2.19
CA VAL A 60 -28.39 3.89 2.78
C VAL A 60 -29.73 3.62 3.46
N GLU A 61 -29.89 4.11 4.68
CA GLU A 61 -31.17 4.16 5.36
C GLU A 61 -31.93 5.40 4.92
N LYS A 62 -33.13 5.19 4.44
CA LYS A 62 -34.07 6.24 4.06
C LYS A 62 -35.50 5.78 4.35
N ASP A 63 -36.26 6.63 5.03
CA ASP A 63 -37.69 6.39 5.38
C ASP A 63 -37.89 5.08 6.19
N ASN A 64 -36.94 4.75 7.11
CA ASN A 64 -36.84 3.52 7.90
C ASN A 64 -36.63 2.23 7.06
N GLU A 65 -36.25 2.37 5.82
CA GLU A 65 -35.87 1.24 4.94
C GLU A 65 -34.39 1.28 4.59
N VAL A 66 -33.78 0.09 4.54
CA VAL A 66 -32.38 -0.05 4.11
C VAL A 66 -32.37 -0.34 2.62
N ASN A 67 -31.85 0.61 1.86
CA ASN A 67 -31.79 0.54 0.41
C ASN A 67 -30.36 0.38 -0.08
N LEU A 68 -30.14 -0.47 -1.10
CA LEU A 68 -28.84 -0.60 -1.77
C LEU A 68 -28.59 0.65 -2.60
N LYS A 69 -27.54 1.39 -2.27
CA LYS A 69 -27.12 2.63 -2.95
C LYS A 69 -26.11 2.37 -4.06
N GLU A 70 -25.10 1.56 -3.76
CA GLU A 70 -24.03 1.23 -4.71
C GLU A 70 -23.60 -0.23 -4.55
N ALA A 71 -23.35 -0.89 -5.69
CA ALA A 71 -22.73 -2.20 -5.74
C ALA A 71 -21.46 -2.12 -6.60
N GLN A 72 -20.37 -2.70 -6.12
CA GLN A 72 -19.10 -2.71 -6.82
C GLN A 72 -18.61 -4.14 -6.98
N VAL A 73 -18.18 -4.48 -8.18
CA VAL A 73 -17.47 -5.73 -8.49
C VAL A 73 -16.05 -5.33 -8.87
N ARG A 74 -15.06 -5.92 -8.21
CA ARG A 74 -13.65 -5.54 -8.35
C ARG A 74 -12.79 -6.76 -8.59
N GLN A 75 -11.79 -6.59 -9.42
CA GLN A 75 -10.73 -7.56 -9.62
C GLN A 75 -9.38 -6.88 -9.44
N TYR A 76 -8.51 -7.50 -8.66
CA TYR A 76 -7.17 -7.01 -8.36
C TYR A 76 -6.13 -7.99 -8.86
N TYR A 77 -5.05 -7.44 -9.42
CA TYR A 77 -3.78 -8.11 -9.62
C TYR A 77 -2.73 -7.37 -8.82
N VAL A 78 -2.07 -8.08 -7.93
CA VAL A 78 -1.06 -7.49 -7.04
C VAL A 78 0.21 -8.31 -7.13
N THR A 79 1.34 -7.65 -7.34
CA THR A 79 2.66 -8.25 -7.16
C THR A 79 3.36 -7.53 -6.03
N ARG A 80 3.72 -8.28 -4.99
CA ARG A 80 4.39 -7.75 -3.80
C ARG A 80 5.81 -8.26 -3.70
N GLU A 81 6.75 -7.33 -3.62
CA GLU A 81 8.15 -7.62 -3.28
C GLU A 81 8.49 -7.01 -1.93
N ARG A 82 9.10 -7.82 -1.06
CA ARG A 82 9.60 -7.36 0.24
C ARG A 82 11.08 -7.71 0.37
N GLN A 83 11.83 -6.77 0.92
CA GLN A 83 13.23 -6.93 1.28
C GLN A 83 13.39 -6.46 2.71
N SER A 84 14.09 -7.23 3.52
CA SER A 84 14.37 -6.87 4.90
C SER A 84 15.82 -7.20 5.22
N TYR A 85 16.51 -6.27 5.85
CA TYR A 85 17.90 -6.41 6.31
C TYR A 85 17.98 -5.97 7.75
N SER A 86 18.69 -6.73 8.58
CA SER A 86 18.96 -6.33 9.95
C SER A 86 20.40 -6.61 10.34
N LEU A 87 20.94 -5.73 11.18
CA LEU A 87 22.25 -5.86 11.79
C LEU A 87 22.13 -5.55 13.28
N SER A 88 22.61 -6.45 14.12
CA SER A 88 22.75 -6.24 15.55
C SER A 88 24.19 -6.46 15.96
N LEU A 89 24.72 -5.49 16.66
CA LEU A 89 26.06 -5.54 17.25
C LEU A 89 25.94 -5.31 18.75
N ASP A 90 26.64 -6.08 19.54
CA ASP A 90 26.79 -5.80 20.97
C ASP A 90 28.28 -5.91 21.36
N TYR A 91 28.76 -4.97 22.14
CA TYR A 91 30.12 -4.99 22.64
C TYR A 91 30.14 -4.82 24.18
N LYS A 92 30.78 -5.79 24.83
CA LYS A 92 31.03 -5.79 26.27
C LYS A 92 32.45 -5.33 26.56
N PHE A 93 32.63 -4.11 27.04
CA PHE A 93 33.93 -3.63 27.49
C PHE A 93 34.45 -4.46 28.68
N ASN A 94 33.51 -4.73 29.62
CA ASN A 94 33.68 -5.57 30.80
C ASN A 94 32.30 -6.03 31.29
N SER A 95 32.26 -6.65 32.48
CA SER A 95 30.97 -7.12 33.07
C SER A 95 29.99 -6.01 33.45
N LEU A 96 30.47 -4.77 33.57
CA LEU A 96 29.69 -3.60 34.02
C LEU A 96 29.32 -2.66 32.88
N ASN A 97 29.93 -2.78 31.72
CA ASN A 97 29.79 -1.82 30.64
C ASN A 97 29.58 -2.52 29.32
N LYS A 98 28.44 -2.22 28.68
CA LYS A 98 28.14 -2.69 27.33
C LYS A 98 27.47 -1.61 26.49
N ILE A 99 27.67 -1.68 25.19
CA ILE A 99 26.93 -0.91 24.19
C ILE A 99 26.33 -1.87 23.16
N SER A 100 25.23 -1.48 22.55
CA SER A 100 24.61 -2.23 21.47
C SER A 100 24.16 -1.30 20.36
N PHE A 101 24.31 -1.76 19.14
CA PHE A 101 23.77 -1.11 17.95
C PHE A 101 22.79 -2.07 17.27
N LYS A 102 21.64 -1.54 16.81
CA LYS A 102 20.68 -2.26 16.02
C LYS A 102 20.30 -1.41 14.81
N GLY A 103 20.34 -1.99 13.64
CA GLY A 103 19.89 -1.39 12.40
C GLY A 103 18.93 -2.32 11.68
N ILE A 104 17.84 -1.75 11.19
CA ILE A 104 16.85 -2.46 10.36
C ILE A 104 16.54 -1.61 9.13
N TYR A 105 16.47 -2.23 7.98
CA TYR A 105 15.97 -1.64 6.75
C TYR A 105 14.96 -2.57 6.10
N ASN A 106 13.78 -2.05 5.81
CA ASN A 106 12.73 -2.77 5.09
C ASN A 106 12.30 -1.98 3.87
N ARG A 107 12.07 -2.69 2.78
CA ARG A 107 11.47 -2.14 1.56
C ARG A 107 10.35 -3.06 1.10
N ARG A 108 9.19 -2.45 0.77
CA ARG A 108 8.06 -3.10 0.13
C ARG A 108 7.71 -2.35 -1.14
N ASN A 109 7.56 -3.06 -2.24
CA ASN A 109 6.96 -2.57 -3.46
C ASN A 109 5.71 -3.40 -3.74
N ASP A 110 4.59 -2.73 -3.89
CA ASP A 110 3.32 -3.31 -4.31
C ASP A 110 2.97 -2.72 -5.67
N TRP A 111 2.92 -3.56 -6.69
CA TRP A 111 2.38 -3.22 -8.01
C TRP A 111 0.97 -3.74 -8.09
N GLU A 112 -0.01 -2.86 -8.30
CA GLU A 112 -1.42 -3.18 -8.29
C GLU A 112 -2.11 -2.65 -9.54
N ASN A 113 -2.87 -3.53 -10.22
CA ASN A 113 -3.89 -3.18 -11.18
C ASN A 113 -5.25 -3.54 -10.59
N ARG A 114 -6.22 -2.65 -10.75
CA ARG A 114 -7.60 -2.89 -10.32
C ARG A 114 -8.56 -2.56 -11.45
N TYR A 115 -9.45 -3.50 -11.70
CA TYR A 115 -10.60 -3.34 -12.57
C TYR A 115 -11.85 -3.32 -11.72
N ARG A 116 -12.74 -2.35 -11.95
CA ARG A 116 -13.94 -2.15 -11.14
C ARG A 116 -15.14 -1.80 -11.99
N ILE A 117 -16.25 -2.48 -11.75
CA ILE A 117 -17.58 -2.10 -12.19
C ILE A 117 -18.33 -1.57 -10.96
N SER A 118 -18.88 -0.36 -11.04
CA SER A 118 -19.73 0.22 -10.00
C SER A 118 -21.11 0.53 -10.56
N TYR A 119 -22.14 -0.02 -9.93
CA TYR A 119 -23.53 0.33 -10.14
C TYR A 119 -23.93 1.38 -9.11
N LYS A 120 -24.13 2.62 -9.53
CA LYS A 120 -24.32 3.75 -8.63
C LYS A 120 -25.75 4.27 -8.61
N LYS A 121 -26.15 4.80 -7.45
CA LYS A 121 -27.48 5.37 -7.19
C LYS A 121 -28.64 4.40 -7.49
N LEU A 122 -28.46 3.12 -7.17
CA LEU A 122 -29.47 2.08 -7.36
C LEU A 122 -30.76 2.37 -6.58
N ASN A 123 -30.67 3.14 -5.49
CA ASN A 123 -31.81 3.60 -4.69
C ASN A 123 -32.58 4.80 -5.31
N SER A 124 -32.17 5.30 -6.49
CA SER A 124 -32.88 6.39 -7.16
C SER A 124 -34.05 5.84 -7.98
N SER A 125 -35.24 6.44 -7.82
CA SER A 125 -36.42 6.16 -8.65
C SER A 125 -36.31 6.72 -10.07
N LYS A 126 -35.32 7.61 -10.32
CA LYS A 126 -35.06 8.22 -11.64
C LYS A 126 -33.98 7.46 -12.34
N LEU A 127 -34.30 6.72 -13.42
CA LEU A 127 -33.34 5.91 -14.17
C LEU A 127 -32.09 6.70 -14.60
N LYS A 128 -32.28 7.93 -15.10
CA LYS A 128 -31.20 8.83 -15.54
C LYS A 128 -30.23 9.29 -14.43
N ASP A 129 -30.58 9.09 -13.15
CA ASP A 129 -29.67 9.36 -12.03
C ASP A 129 -28.76 8.15 -11.77
N GLN A 130 -29.21 6.95 -12.11
CA GLN A 130 -28.44 5.73 -11.99
C GLN A 130 -27.29 5.72 -13.01
N SER A 131 -26.20 5.05 -12.70
CA SER A 131 -25.09 4.92 -13.64
C SER A 131 -24.28 3.65 -13.38
N ILE A 132 -23.68 3.14 -14.44
CA ILE A 132 -22.58 2.16 -14.39
C ILE A 132 -21.28 2.92 -14.61
N VAL A 133 -20.27 2.64 -13.80
CA VAL A 133 -18.92 3.17 -13.97
C VAL A 133 -17.94 2.01 -14.08
N LEU A 134 -17.25 1.94 -15.19
CA LEU A 134 -16.11 1.07 -15.40
C LEU A 134 -14.85 1.87 -15.05
N GLN A 135 -13.98 1.35 -14.19
CA GLN A 135 -12.76 2.05 -13.82
C GLN A 135 -11.55 1.10 -13.80
N THR A 136 -10.51 1.52 -14.45
CA THR A 136 -9.18 0.90 -14.38
C THR A 136 -8.26 1.76 -13.54
N LYS A 137 -7.54 1.13 -12.61
CA LYS A 137 -6.44 1.71 -11.85
C LYS A 137 -5.15 1.04 -12.28
N ALA A 138 -4.18 1.84 -12.68
CA ALA A 138 -2.92 1.38 -13.25
C ALA A 138 -1.77 2.37 -12.92
N GLY A 139 -0.66 2.29 -13.62
CA GLY A 139 0.48 3.18 -13.51
C GLY A 139 1.18 3.39 -14.85
N SER A 140 2.36 4.04 -14.81
CA SER A 140 3.21 4.24 -15.97
C SER A 140 4.00 2.97 -16.35
N ASP A 141 4.63 2.98 -17.52
CA ASP A 141 5.54 1.91 -17.96
C ASP A 141 6.72 1.74 -17.02
N ASP A 142 7.25 2.82 -16.44
CA ASP A 142 8.29 2.78 -15.40
C ASP A 142 7.86 1.97 -14.19
N ASN A 143 6.57 1.85 -13.96
CA ASN A 143 5.96 1.06 -12.90
C ASN A 143 5.37 -0.28 -13.40
N LYS A 144 5.84 -0.80 -14.52
CA LYS A 144 5.34 -2.05 -15.15
C LYS A 144 3.86 -1.96 -15.53
N GLY A 145 3.36 -0.77 -15.85
CA GLY A 145 1.96 -0.52 -16.16
C GLY A 145 1.01 -0.65 -14.97
N ALA A 146 1.51 -0.75 -13.75
CA ALA A 146 0.72 -0.92 -12.53
C ALA A 146 0.91 0.27 -11.58
N ARG A 147 -0.07 0.53 -10.73
CA ARG A 147 0.11 1.44 -9.61
C ARG A 147 1.19 0.89 -8.70
N LEU A 148 2.25 1.64 -8.49
CA LEU A 148 3.30 1.29 -7.55
C LEU A 148 3.05 1.99 -6.21
N GLU A 149 3.05 1.22 -5.13
CA GLU A 149 3.21 1.73 -3.77
C GLU A 149 4.53 1.21 -3.21
N ARG A 150 5.48 2.12 -3.04
CA ARG A 150 6.79 1.82 -2.47
C ARG A 150 6.85 2.33 -1.05
N GLN A 151 7.04 1.42 -0.10
CA GLN A 151 7.27 1.77 1.29
C GLN A 151 8.67 1.35 1.71
N GLN A 152 9.33 2.25 2.45
CA GLN A 152 10.65 1.98 3.03
C GLN A 152 10.63 2.41 4.49
N THR A 153 11.21 1.58 5.34
CA THR A 153 11.42 1.92 6.74
C THR A 153 12.84 1.59 7.14
N MET A 154 13.49 2.48 7.84
CA MET A 154 14.78 2.25 8.47
C MET A 154 14.73 2.70 9.91
N ASP A 155 15.37 1.94 10.78
CA ASP A 155 15.54 2.25 12.19
C ASP A 155 16.97 1.94 12.61
N PHE A 156 17.59 2.89 13.29
CA PHE A 156 18.91 2.74 13.86
C PHE A 156 18.82 3.09 15.33
N THR A 157 19.23 2.18 16.21
CA THR A 157 19.26 2.37 17.65
C THR A 157 20.64 2.08 18.17
N LEU A 158 21.20 3.00 18.96
CA LEU A 158 22.37 2.81 19.77
C LEU A 158 21.96 2.88 21.23
N ASP A 159 22.29 1.86 22.00
CA ASP A 159 21.98 1.80 23.41
C ASP A 159 23.19 1.38 24.24
N GLY A 160 23.23 1.82 25.49
CA GLY A 160 24.27 1.46 26.42
C GLY A 160 23.73 1.21 27.83
N GLU A 161 24.47 0.35 28.54
CA GLU A 161 24.22 0.03 29.94
C GLU A 161 25.54 0.05 30.70
N HIS A 162 25.59 0.84 31.78
CA HIS A 162 26.79 1.08 32.58
C HIS A 162 26.46 0.99 34.05
N TYR A 163 27.39 0.44 34.83
CA TYR A 163 27.31 0.40 36.28
C TYR A 163 28.45 1.18 36.91
N ILE A 164 28.12 2.11 37.78
CA ILE A 164 29.09 2.90 38.59
C ILE A 164 28.73 2.58 40.06
N GLY A 165 29.51 1.68 40.66
CA GLY A 165 29.15 1.12 41.95
C GLY A 165 27.79 0.38 41.85
N ASN A 166 26.83 0.82 42.68
CA ASN A 166 25.47 0.26 42.65
C ASN A 166 24.53 0.99 41.68
N LEU A 167 24.95 2.11 41.10
CA LEU A 167 24.12 2.88 40.17
C LEU A 167 24.18 2.25 38.78
N LYS A 168 23.03 1.87 38.27
CA LYS A 168 22.87 1.48 36.86
C LYS A 168 22.41 2.68 36.05
N ILE A 169 23.11 2.95 34.96
CA ILE A 169 22.76 3.95 33.94
C ILE A 169 22.43 3.20 32.64
N ASP A 170 21.23 3.40 32.11
CA ASP A 170 20.84 2.91 30.78
C ASP A 170 20.41 4.09 29.89
N TRP A 171 20.91 4.12 28.68
CA TRP A 171 20.58 5.12 27.70
C TRP A 171 20.30 4.49 26.33
N ALA A 172 19.53 5.18 25.52
CA ALA A 172 19.30 4.83 24.12
C ALA A 172 19.06 6.09 23.30
N GLY A 173 19.63 6.09 22.10
CA GLY A 173 19.32 7.03 21.04
C GLY A 173 18.85 6.28 19.79
N SER A 174 17.78 6.74 19.15
CA SER A 174 17.33 6.14 17.91
C SER A 174 16.94 7.19 16.88
N TYR A 175 17.16 6.80 15.62
CA TYR A 175 16.65 7.49 14.43
C TYR A 175 15.87 6.51 13.60
N SER A 176 14.61 6.88 13.27
CA SER A 176 13.75 6.12 12.40
C SER A 176 13.31 7.00 11.23
N ARG A 177 13.28 6.43 10.04
CA ARG A 177 12.72 7.07 8.85
C ARG A 177 11.76 6.11 8.16
N ALA A 178 10.56 6.60 7.82
CA ALA A 178 9.60 5.91 6.98
C ALA A 178 9.27 6.77 5.76
N THR A 179 9.21 6.13 4.60
CA THR A 179 8.76 6.78 3.36
C THR A 179 7.71 5.94 2.66
N GLU A 180 6.77 6.62 2.00
CA GLU A 180 5.82 6.02 1.08
C GLU A 180 5.76 6.86 -0.19
N ASP A 181 6.04 6.23 -1.33
CA ASP A 181 5.96 6.86 -2.65
C ASP A 181 4.95 6.12 -3.51
N ARG A 182 4.06 6.88 -4.15
CA ARG A 182 3.08 6.39 -5.15
C ARG A 182 3.24 7.23 -6.42
N PRO A 183 4.27 6.95 -7.23
CA PRO A 183 4.49 7.66 -8.46
C PRO A 183 3.53 7.21 -9.54
N ASN A 184 2.97 8.16 -10.30
CA ASN A 184 2.15 7.89 -11.48
C ASN A 184 0.99 6.91 -11.21
N GLU A 185 0.25 7.12 -10.13
CA GLU A 185 -1.00 6.40 -9.91
C GLU A 185 -2.06 6.94 -10.85
N ARG A 186 -2.58 6.12 -11.76
CA ARG A 186 -3.42 6.51 -12.88
C ARG A 186 -4.77 5.85 -12.83
N TYR A 187 -5.80 6.63 -13.15
CA TYR A 187 -7.17 6.16 -13.27
C TYR A 187 -7.75 6.54 -14.62
N ILE A 188 -8.51 5.60 -15.19
CA ILE A 188 -9.43 5.88 -16.28
C ILE A 188 -10.78 5.31 -15.91
N GLY A 189 -11.82 6.10 -16.07
CA GLY A 189 -13.20 5.74 -15.77
C GLY A 189 -14.11 6.09 -16.93
N LEU A 190 -15.01 5.17 -17.26
CA LEU A 190 -16.08 5.37 -18.23
C LEU A 190 -17.41 5.25 -17.50
N LYS A 191 -18.38 6.05 -17.89
CA LYS A 191 -19.69 6.12 -17.28
C LYS A 191 -20.80 5.98 -18.31
N LEU A 192 -21.72 5.10 -18.01
CA LEU A 192 -23.00 4.97 -18.68
C LEU A 192 -24.11 5.40 -17.73
N LYS A 193 -24.98 6.30 -18.18
CA LYS A 193 -26.21 6.67 -17.43
C LYS A 193 -27.38 5.79 -17.84
N GLY A 194 -28.25 5.52 -16.88
CA GLY A 194 -29.54 4.90 -17.15
C GLY A 194 -30.40 5.78 -18.07
N SER A 195 -31.25 5.15 -18.84
CA SER A 195 -32.21 5.78 -19.77
C SER A 195 -33.50 4.98 -19.81
N ASP A 196 -34.51 5.48 -20.49
CA ASP A 196 -35.76 4.75 -20.68
C ASP A 196 -35.57 3.43 -21.46
N SER A 197 -34.48 3.34 -22.24
CA SER A 197 -34.12 2.13 -22.97
C SER A 197 -33.18 1.20 -22.20
N PHE A 198 -32.58 1.65 -21.12
CA PHE A 198 -31.62 0.87 -20.33
C PHE A 198 -31.78 1.14 -18.84
N ASN A 199 -32.41 0.19 -18.15
CA ASN A 199 -32.65 0.23 -16.71
C ASN A 199 -31.48 -0.46 -15.97
N ILE A 200 -30.65 0.33 -15.30
CA ILE A 200 -29.49 -0.17 -14.56
C ILE A 200 -29.89 -1.01 -13.36
N GLY A 201 -30.99 -0.68 -12.69
CA GLY A 201 -31.48 -1.44 -11.56
C GLY A 201 -31.93 -2.86 -11.95
N GLU A 202 -32.64 -3.00 -13.07
CA GLU A 202 -33.02 -4.31 -13.61
C GLU A 202 -31.81 -5.10 -14.08
N SER A 203 -30.87 -4.46 -14.76
CA SER A 203 -29.61 -5.06 -15.16
C SER A 203 -28.85 -5.60 -13.95
N PHE A 204 -28.77 -4.83 -12.87
CA PHE A 204 -28.12 -5.26 -11.64
C PHE A 204 -28.86 -6.44 -10.98
N GLN A 205 -30.19 -6.42 -10.92
CA GLN A 205 -30.97 -7.52 -10.36
C GLN A 205 -30.75 -8.82 -11.15
N ASP A 206 -30.68 -8.74 -12.46
CA ASP A 206 -30.41 -9.88 -13.33
C ASP A 206 -29.02 -10.49 -13.06
N VAL A 207 -28.00 -9.64 -12.93
CA VAL A 207 -26.63 -10.03 -12.57
C VAL A 207 -26.60 -10.67 -11.18
N PHE A 208 -27.26 -10.06 -10.20
CA PHE A 208 -27.29 -10.53 -8.83
C PHE A 208 -28.01 -11.87 -8.67
N ASN A 209 -29.14 -12.05 -9.36
CA ASN A 209 -29.95 -13.25 -9.22
C ASN A 209 -29.40 -14.47 -9.99
N LYS A 210 -28.74 -14.24 -11.12
CA LYS A 210 -28.25 -15.33 -11.98
C LYS A 210 -26.82 -15.73 -11.62
N HIS A 211 -25.96 -14.77 -11.47
CA HIS A 211 -24.56 -14.95 -11.05
C HIS A 211 -23.99 -13.57 -10.77
N PRO A 212 -23.44 -13.29 -9.58
CA PRO A 212 -23.00 -11.94 -9.21
C PRO A 212 -21.89 -11.38 -10.11
N TYR A 213 -21.33 -12.20 -10.96
CA TYR A 213 -20.26 -11.85 -11.91
C TYR A 213 -20.69 -11.82 -13.36
N SER A 214 -21.99 -12.04 -13.64
CA SER A 214 -22.52 -11.95 -15.01
C SER A 214 -22.65 -10.49 -15.40
N THR A 215 -22.01 -10.11 -16.50
CA THR A 215 -22.03 -8.75 -17.06
C THR A 215 -22.88 -8.68 -18.34
N LEU A 216 -23.65 -9.70 -18.62
CA LEU A 216 -24.41 -9.88 -19.87
C LEU A 216 -25.38 -8.76 -20.19
N ALA A 217 -25.78 -7.96 -19.18
CA ALA A 217 -26.72 -6.87 -19.36
C ALA A 217 -26.07 -5.49 -19.50
N ILE A 218 -24.73 -5.42 -19.60
CA ILE A 218 -24.03 -4.14 -19.79
C ILE A 218 -23.80 -3.94 -21.29
N PRO A 219 -24.22 -2.79 -21.87
CA PRO A 219 -23.96 -2.49 -23.27
C PRO A 219 -22.46 -2.50 -23.58
N SER A 220 -22.09 -3.02 -24.75
CA SER A 220 -20.71 -3.05 -25.19
C SER A 220 -20.11 -1.65 -25.28
N LEU A 221 -18.82 -1.54 -25.01
CA LEU A 221 -18.06 -0.30 -25.22
C LEU A 221 -17.85 0.00 -26.72
N ASP A 222 -17.91 -1.01 -27.56
CA ASP A 222 -17.79 -0.90 -29.01
C ASP A 222 -19.09 -0.41 -29.68
N ASP A 223 -20.18 -0.34 -28.92
CA ASP A 223 -21.45 0.17 -29.42
C ASP A 223 -21.50 1.70 -29.26
N ASP A 224 -21.26 2.41 -30.35
CA ASP A 224 -21.33 3.88 -30.40
C ASP A 224 -22.68 4.45 -29.94
N GLY A 225 -23.77 3.66 -30.05
CA GLY A 225 -25.11 4.00 -29.59
C GLY A 225 -25.32 3.85 -28.07
N ALA A 226 -24.45 3.12 -27.38
CA ALA A 226 -24.63 2.82 -25.97
C ALA A 226 -24.50 4.05 -25.03
N GLY A 227 -23.87 5.13 -25.48
CA GLY A 227 -23.80 6.40 -24.76
C GLY A 227 -22.76 6.44 -23.63
N TRP A 228 -21.75 5.59 -23.67
CA TRP A 228 -20.60 5.68 -22.78
C TRP A 228 -19.86 7.01 -22.91
N LYS A 229 -19.47 7.58 -21.77
CA LYS A 229 -18.71 8.82 -21.69
C LYS A 229 -17.52 8.66 -20.75
N LEU A 230 -16.42 9.36 -21.04
CA LEU A 230 -15.31 9.44 -20.11
C LEU A 230 -15.77 10.16 -18.82
N ASP A 231 -15.51 9.53 -17.66
CA ASP A 231 -15.87 10.03 -16.33
C ASP A 231 -14.61 10.48 -15.55
N GLU A 232 -13.47 9.82 -15.79
CA GLU A 232 -12.22 10.11 -15.12
C GLU A 232 -11.03 9.76 -16.03
N PHE A 233 -10.07 10.68 -16.12
CA PHE A 233 -8.76 10.40 -16.67
C PHE A 233 -7.73 11.20 -15.88
N SER A 234 -7.09 10.54 -14.93
CA SER A 234 -6.26 11.24 -13.94
C SER A 234 -4.92 10.55 -13.71
N ASN A 235 -3.94 11.34 -13.25
CA ASN A 235 -2.65 10.90 -12.77
C ASN A 235 -2.35 11.56 -11.43
N SER A 236 -1.76 10.83 -10.49
CA SER A 236 -1.31 11.42 -9.22
C SER A 236 0.04 10.89 -8.81
N ASP A 237 0.85 11.79 -8.23
CA ASP A 237 2.11 11.48 -7.58
C ASP A 237 1.99 11.83 -6.11
N GLN A 238 2.32 10.87 -5.23
CA GLN A 238 2.31 11.10 -3.79
C GLN A 238 3.64 10.66 -3.19
N SER A 239 4.18 11.51 -2.32
CA SER A 239 5.32 11.16 -1.47
C SER A 239 5.04 11.54 -0.03
N ILE A 240 5.35 10.63 0.87
CA ILE A 240 5.25 10.82 2.32
C ILE A 240 6.61 10.49 2.92
N VAL A 241 7.11 11.40 3.76
CA VAL A 241 8.35 11.20 4.53
C VAL A 241 8.07 11.49 5.98
N GLU A 242 8.47 10.58 6.85
CA GLU A 242 8.37 10.71 8.30
C GLU A 242 9.72 10.40 8.92
N ASN A 243 10.24 11.30 9.77
CA ASN A 243 11.45 11.10 10.55
C ASN A 243 11.12 11.16 12.03
N GLU A 244 11.73 10.31 12.81
CA GLU A 244 11.57 10.28 14.27
C GLU A 244 12.93 10.12 14.94
N TYR A 245 13.20 10.98 15.93
CA TYR A 245 14.40 10.97 16.77
C TYR A 245 13.97 10.73 18.20
N LYS A 246 14.57 9.76 18.87
CA LYS A 246 14.30 9.45 20.28
C LYS A 246 15.58 9.42 21.07
N GLY A 247 15.54 10.01 22.26
CA GLY A 247 16.57 9.90 23.29
C GLY A 247 15.97 9.44 24.60
N ARG A 248 16.63 8.54 25.30
CA ARG A 248 16.24 8.06 26.62
C ARG A 248 17.46 7.91 27.51
N LEU A 249 17.34 8.34 28.77
CA LEU A 249 18.33 8.18 29.82
C LEU A 249 17.63 7.80 31.11
N ASN A 250 18.03 6.69 31.72
CA ASN A 250 17.48 6.21 32.99
C ASN A 250 18.60 5.92 33.98
N PHE A 251 18.31 6.16 35.26
CA PHE A 251 19.14 5.84 36.40
C PHE A 251 18.38 4.89 37.30
N THR A 252 19.01 3.83 37.77
CA THR A 252 18.44 2.88 38.70
C THR A 252 19.39 2.64 39.84
N LEU A 253 18.96 2.96 41.05
CA LEU A 253 19.72 2.81 42.28
C LEU A 253 19.02 1.81 43.21
N PRO A 254 19.60 0.65 43.52
CA PRO A 254 19.09 -0.24 44.54
C PRO A 254 19.28 0.45 45.95
N ILE A 255 18.19 0.56 46.69
CA ILE A 255 18.18 1.18 48.05
C ILE A 255 18.39 0.10 49.11
N THR A 256 17.68 -1.03 49.00
CA THR A 256 17.82 -2.15 49.93
C THR A 256 18.10 -3.44 49.15
N GLN A 257 18.93 -4.31 49.75
CA GLN A 257 19.20 -5.64 49.22
C GLN A 257 18.54 -6.67 50.18
N GLY A 258 17.97 -7.74 49.63
CA GLY A 258 17.36 -8.81 50.41
C GLY A 258 15.97 -9.21 49.87
N ARG A 259 15.20 -9.96 50.69
CA ARG A 259 13.92 -10.56 50.27
C ARG A 259 12.88 -9.54 49.78
N TYR A 260 13.01 -8.27 50.20
CA TYR A 260 12.16 -7.11 49.79
C TYR A 260 13.01 -5.98 49.22
N GLY A 261 13.86 -6.30 48.21
CA GLY A 261 14.77 -5.31 47.60
C GLY A 261 13.99 -4.13 47.00
N THR A 262 14.31 -2.92 47.48
CA THR A 262 13.75 -1.66 46.99
C THR A 262 14.75 -0.98 46.01
N LYS A 263 14.27 -0.43 44.93
CA LYS A 263 15.08 0.34 43.98
C LYS A 263 14.36 1.64 43.60
N LEU A 264 15.14 2.70 43.51
CA LEU A 264 14.75 3.98 42.94
C LEU A 264 15.10 4.00 41.46
N LYS A 265 14.15 4.31 40.60
CA LYS A 265 14.36 4.50 39.18
C LYS A 265 13.81 5.84 38.72
N PHE A 266 14.62 6.64 38.05
CA PHE A 266 14.21 7.90 37.44
C PHE A 266 14.91 8.07 36.10
N GLY A 267 14.38 8.94 35.25
CA GLY A 267 14.95 9.16 33.93
C GLY A 267 14.13 10.15 33.12
N ALA A 268 14.60 10.38 31.91
CA ALA A 268 13.93 11.22 30.92
C ALA A 268 13.90 10.55 29.56
N LYS A 269 12.87 10.87 28.80
CA LYS A 269 12.71 10.47 27.39
C LYS A 269 12.30 11.70 26.60
N TYR A 270 12.96 11.87 25.46
CA TYR A 270 12.59 12.88 24.49
C TYR A 270 12.28 12.20 23.16
N THR A 271 11.24 12.69 22.47
CA THR A 271 10.86 12.23 21.14
C THR A 271 10.55 13.45 20.27
N TYR A 272 11.23 13.54 19.15
CA TYR A 272 10.91 14.51 18.10
C TYR A 272 10.50 13.77 16.84
N LYS A 273 9.42 14.21 16.21
CA LYS A 273 8.87 13.60 15.01
C LYS A 273 8.46 14.69 14.03
N ASP A 274 8.86 14.55 12.79
CA ASP A 274 8.35 15.35 11.68
C ASP A 274 7.77 14.46 10.58
N LYS A 275 6.74 14.96 9.92
CA LYS A 275 6.08 14.28 8.83
C LYS A 275 5.71 15.28 7.75
N SER A 276 6.09 14.99 6.51
CA SER A 276 5.66 15.71 5.32
C SER A 276 4.89 14.79 4.39
N ARG A 277 3.88 15.34 3.73
CA ARG A 277 3.16 14.70 2.65
C ARG A 277 3.03 15.68 1.50
N GLU A 278 3.47 15.25 0.34
CA GLU A 278 3.29 15.97 -0.90
C GLU A 278 2.43 15.13 -1.84
N THR A 279 1.44 15.75 -2.46
CA THR A 279 0.57 15.12 -3.43
C THR A 279 0.39 16.06 -4.61
N GLN A 280 0.64 15.57 -5.81
CA GLN A 280 0.36 16.24 -7.07
C GLN A 280 -0.74 15.45 -7.76
N TYR A 281 -1.76 16.12 -8.24
CA TYR A 281 -2.90 15.52 -8.92
C TYR A 281 -3.14 16.24 -10.24
N PHE A 282 -3.32 15.47 -11.29
CA PHE A 282 -3.53 15.94 -12.65
C PHE A 282 -4.82 15.31 -13.18
N ASP A 283 -5.71 16.14 -13.65
CA ASP A 283 -6.93 15.75 -14.31
C ASP A 283 -6.84 16.07 -15.79
N TYR A 284 -7.04 15.07 -16.63
CA TYR A 284 -6.99 15.17 -18.09
C TYR A 284 -8.35 14.86 -18.72
N THR A 285 -9.41 14.75 -17.92
CA THR A 285 -10.73 14.31 -18.40
C THR A 285 -11.23 15.17 -19.56
N ASP A 286 -11.06 16.48 -19.48
CA ASP A 286 -11.48 17.41 -20.54
C ASP A 286 -10.58 17.38 -21.80
N ALA A 287 -9.39 16.82 -21.71
CA ALA A 287 -8.42 16.74 -22.79
C ALA A 287 -8.23 15.28 -23.31
N ALA A 288 -9.10 14.40 -22.91
CA ALA A 288 -8.94 12.95 -23.16
C ALA A 288 -8.85 12.59 -24.65
N ASP A 289 -9.65 13.23 -25.51
CA ASP A 289 -9.65 12.99 -26.95
C ASP A 289 -8.27 13.22 -27.56
N LYS A 290 -7.53 14.17 -27.02
CA LYS A 290 -6.16 14.47 -27.46
C LYS A 290 -5.16 13.38 -27.09
N TYR A 291 -5.35 12.73 -25.92
CA TYR A 291 -4.39 11.78 -25.35
C TYR A 291 -4.77 10.32 -25.57
N LEU A 292 -6.04 10.01 -25.63
CA LEU A 292 -6.54 8.66 -25.72
C LEU A 292 -6.84 8.23 -27.16
N GLY A 293 -7.03 9.20 -28.10
CA GLY A 293 -7.45 8.91 -29.46
C GLY A 293 -8.75 8.09 -29.46
N ASN A 294 -8.81 7.05 -30.28
CA ASN A 294 -9.94 6.13 -30.27
C ASN A 294 -9.78 5.11 -29.11
N TRP A 295 -10.16 5.51 -27.90
CA TRP A 295 -10.03 4.69 -26.70
C TRP A 295 -10.83 3.37 -26.75
N GLN A 296 -11.89 3.30 -27.56
CA GLN A 296 -12.71 2.11 -27.73
C GLN A 296 -11.94 0.94 -28.35
N GLN A 297 -10.86 1.20 -29.09
CA GLN A 297 -10.01 0.18 -29.69
C GLN A 297 -8.94 -0.39 -28.73
N ASN A 298 -8.81 0.19 -27.54
CA ASN A 298 -7.77 -0.17 -26.57
C ASN A 298 -8.37 -0.86 -25.34
N LEU A 299 -9.14 -1.91 -25.53
CA LEU A 299 -9.76 -2.66 -24.44
C LEU A 299 -8.77 -3.63 -23.78
N VAL A 300 -8.94 -3.86 -22.48
CA VAL A 300 -8.09 -4.75 -21.69
C VAL A 300 -8.48 -6.20 -21.92
N SER A 301 -7.55 -7.01 -22.38
CA SER A 301 -7.71 -8.47 -22.53
C SER A 301 -7.25 -9.25 -21.28
N GLU A 302 -6.74 -8.57 -20.26
CA GLU A 302 -6.05 -9.20 -19.12
C GLU A 302 -6.98 -9.57 -17.96
N VAL A 303 -8.27 -9.29 -18.04
CA VAL A 303 -9.24 -9.60 -17.01
C VAL A 303 -9.63 -11.07 -17.10
N ARG A 304 -9.63 -11.76 -15.97
CA ARG A 304 -9.93 -13.19 -15.93
C ARG A 304 -11.33 -13.49 -16.44
N ASP A 305 -11.43 -14.48 -17.31
CA ASP A 305 -12.72 -14.96 -17.81
C ASP A 305 -13.61 -15.46 -16.65
N GLY A 306 -14.89 -15.14 -16.74
CA GLY A 306 -15.91 -15.59 -15.79
C GLY A 306 -16.14 -14.64 -14.60
N PHE A 307 -15.21 -13.71 -14.30
CA PHE A 307 -15.44 -12.68 -13.28
C PHE A 307 -15.90 -11.35 -13.89
N MET A 308 -15.17 -10.86 -14.87
CA MET A 308 -15.51 -9.71 -15.68
C MET A 308 -15.05 -9.93 -17.13
N PRO A 309 -15.86 -9.65 -18.14
CA PRO A 309 -15.40 -9.72 -19.52
C PRO A 309 -14.30 -8.71 -19.80
N GLY A 310 -13.18 -9.15 -20.33
CA GLY A 310 -12.02 -8.30 -20.64
C GLY A 310 -12.35 -7.14 -21.58
N SER A 311 -13.29 -7.35 -22.50
CA SER A 311 -13.80 -6.34 -23.43
C SER A 311 -14.59 -5.19 -22.77
N MET A 312 -14.86 -5.26 -21.47
CA MET A 312 -15.59 -4.20 -20.74
C MET A 312 -14.70 -3.14 -20.12
N PHE A 313 -13.39 -3.34 -20.08
CA PHE A 313 -12.50 -2.35 -19.48
C PHE A 313 -11.78 -1.56 -20.56
N PRO A 314 -11.88 -0.22 -20.49
CA PRO A 314 -11.13 0.61 -21.42
C PRO A 314 -9.64 0.51 -21.09
N ILE A 315 -8.86 0.34 -22.11
CA ILE A 315 -7.43 0.59 -22.14
C ILE A 315 -6.61 -0.36 -21.28
N GLY A 316 -5.83 -1.18 -21.95
CA GLY A 316 -4.69 -1.88 -21.35
C GLY A 316 -3.74 -0.90 -20.68
N THR A 317 -3.06 -1.38 -19.66
CA THR A 317 -2.06 -0.63 -18.90
C THR A 317 -1.08 0.14 -19.77
N LYS A 318 -0.76 -0.37 -20.96
CA LYS A 318 0.15 0.26 -21.94
C LYS A 318 -0.36 1.59 -22.50
N SER A 319 -1.66 1.75 -22.71
CA SER A 319 -2.21 3.00 -23.27
C SER A 319 -2.30 4.10 -22.22
N ILE A 320 -2.49 3.75 -20.94
CA ILE A 320 -2.42 4.70 -19.83
C ILE A 320 -0.97 5.14 -19.58
N SER A 321 0.01 4.33 -19.97
CA SER A 321 1.43 4.62 -19.77
C SER A 321 1.93 5.82 -20.57
N THR A 322 1.30 6.14 -21.69
CA THR A 322 1.72 7.20 -22.63
C THR A 322 1.15 8.57 -22.34
N VAL A 323 0.50 8.78 -21.16
CA VAL A 323 -0.01 10.12 -20.79
C VAL A 323 1.14 11.12 -20.71
N PRO A 324 1.13 12.19 -21.51
CA PRO A 324 2.20 13.19 -21.49
C PRO A 324 2.29 13.86 -20.12
N THR A 325 3.51 14.18 -19.70
CA THR A 325 3.81 14.98 -18.51
C THR A 325 3.60 16.48 -18.77
N ASP A 326 2.81 16.85 -19.75
CA ASP A 326 2.63 18.25 -20.17
C ASP A 326 1.97 19.10 -19.07
N LYS A 327 2.72 20.09 -18.59
CA LYS A 327 2.50 20.84 -17.33
C LYS A 327 1.28 21.79 -17.33
N LYS A 328 0.41 21.78 -18.32
CA LYS A 328 -0.62 22.82 -18.52
C LYS A 328 -1.97 22.58 -17.81
N CYS A 329 -2.19 21.41 -17.20
CA CYS A 329 -3.45 21.06 -16.51
C CYS A 329 -3.21 20.74 -15.03
N TRP A 330 -2.71 21.68 -14.23
CA TRP A 330 -2.29 21.39 -12.86
C TRP A 330 -3.27 21.92 -11.81
N THR A 331 -3.71 21.05 -10.90
CA THR A 331 -4.22 21.44 -9.59
C THR A 331 -3.27 20.91 -8.52
N LYS A 332 -2.38 21.74 -7.98
CA LYS A 332 -1.47 21.37 -6.89
C LYS A 332 -2.19 21.50 -5.55
N LYS A 333 -2.34 20.41 -4.80
CA LYS A 333 -2.71 20.43 -3.39
C LYS A 333 -1.52 19.99 -2.55
N GLN A 334 -0.92 20.90 -1.83
CA GLN A 334 0.17 20.65 -0.89
C GLN A 334 -0.38 20.71 0.54
N ALA A 335 -0.23 19.66 1.31
CA ALA A 335 -0.52 19.65 2.73
C ALA A 335 0.74 19.26 3.51
N THR A 336 1.33 20.20 4.22
CA THR A 336 2.40 19.95 5.19
C THR A 336 1.77 19.90 6.58
N ILE A 337 1.80 18.73 7.21
CA ILE A 337 1.36 18.58 8.61
C ILE A 337 2.63 18.67 9.47
N ARG A 338 2.77 19.75 10.22
CA ARG A 338 3.79 19.83 11.29
C ARG A 338 3.19 19.28 12.56
N PRO A 339 3.89 18.40 13.30
CA PRO A 339 3.37 17.93 14.58
C PRO A 339 3.36 19.06 15.60
N SER A 340 2.30 19.10 16.42
CA SER A 340 2.31 19.88 17.64
C SER A 340 3.30 19.24 18.63
N SER A 341 4.24 20.02 19.12
CA SER A 341 5.07 19.66 20.27
C SER A 341 4.17 19.42 21.49
N ARG A 342 4.18 18.21 22.03
CA ARG A 342 3.74 17.88 23.38
C ARG A 342 4.87 17.21 24.11
#